data_620076232fd5a0bb96093e55bd101478
#
_entry.id   620076232fd5a0bb96093e55bd101478
#
_cell.length_a   1.000
_cell.length_b   1.000
_cell.length_c   1.000
_cell.angle_alpha   90.00
_cell.angle_beta   90.00
_cell.angle_gamma   90.00
#
_symmetry.space_group_name_H-M   'P 1'
#
loop_
_entity.id
_entity.type
_entity.pdbx_description
1 polymer ?
#
loop_
_entity_poly.entity_id
_entity_poly.type
_entity_poly.pdbx_seq_one_letter_code
_entity_poly.pdbx_strand_id
1 'polypeptide(L)'
;MQVIYIIKWNAMRVKHLNLFTILVTFSLLILGGVVHNTQSSLACPDWPTCYGSFFPKMEGGILIEHGHRLLATLVGFLTILLVLFTFNNYKKNSAYQSAFHLSCVALVMVIAQGILGGITVIYKLPTIVSTTHLALSMVFF
;
A
#
# COMPACT_ATOMS: atom_id res chain seq x y z
N MET A 1 26.98 -16.61 -20.83
CA MET A 1 27.15 -16.56 -19.37
C MET A 1 26.66 -15.25 -18.74
N GLN A 2 26.98 -14.07 -19.29
CA GLN A 2 26.52 -12.77 -18.75
C GLN A 2 24.98 -12.57 -18.74
N VAL A 3 24.26 -13.01 -19.77
CA VAL A 3 22.78 -12.85 -19.86
C VAL A 3 22.07 -13.64 -18.75
N ILE A 4 22.52 -14.84 -18.44
CA ILE A 4 21.95 -15.68 -17.36
C ILE A 4 22.19 -15.01 -15.98
N TYR A 5 23.34 -14.39 -15.79
CA TYR A 5 23.68 -13.70 -14.55
C TYR A 5 22.79 -12.46 -14.33
N ILE A 6 22.54 -11.68 -15.39
CA ILE A 6 21.67 -10.49 -15.36
C ILE A 6 20.21 -10.87 -15.06
N ILE A 7 19.70 -11.95 -15.69
CA ILE A 7 18.34 -12.45 -15.44
C ILE A 7 18.19 -12.91 -13.99
N LYS A 8 19.15 -13.65 -13.46
CA LYS A 8 19.15 -14.15 -12.08
C LYS A 8 19.21 -12.99 -11.06
N TRP A 9 19.98 -11.95 -11.33
CA TRP A 9 20.11 -10.79 -10.45
C TRP A 9 18.85 -9.91 -10.43
N ASN A 10 18.21 -9.71 -11.59
CA ASN A 10 16.95 -8.99 -11.69
C ASN A 10 15.80 -9.75 -11.01
N ALA A 11 15.76 -11.07 -11.12
CA ALA A 11 14.80 -11.92 -10.39
C ALA A 11 14.96 -11.79 -8.88
N MET A 12 16.20 -11.75 -8.39
CA MET A 12 16.51 -11.62 -6.97
C MET A 12 16.06 -10.25 -6.43
N ARG A 13 16.26 -9.17 -7.18
CA ARG A 13 15.80 -7.81 -6.81
C ARG A 13 14.27 -7.74 -6.69
N VAL A 14 13.54 -8.29 -7.65
CA VAL A 14 12.06 -8.33 -7.62
C VAL A 14 11.59 -9.13 -6.41
N LYS A 15 12.23 -10.28 -6.11
CA LYS A 15 11.90 -11.11 -4.96
C LYS A 15 12.08 -10.34 -3.64
N HIS A 16 13.21 -9.65 -3.44
CA HIS A 16 13.45 -8.89 -2.20
C HIS A 16 12.51 -7.70 -2.08
N LEU A 17 12.25 -6.97 -3.17
CA LEU A 17 11.29 -5.88 -3.17
C LEU A 17 9.88 -6.38 -2.83
N ASN A 18 9.45 -7.50 -3.41
CA ASN A 18 8.16 -8.10 -3.11
C ASN A 18 8.06 -8.53 -1.64
N LEU A 19 9.08 -9.21 -1.10
CA LEU A 19 9.10 -9.59 0.30
C LEU A 19 9.04 -8.38 1.23
N PHE A 20 9.80 -7.33 0.93
CA PHE A 20 9.75 -6.08 1.69
C PHE A 20 8.37 -5.44 1.62
N THR A 21 7.74 -5.39 0.44
CA THR A 21 6.37 -4.88 0.27
C THR A 21 5.37 -5.67 1.11
N ILE A 22 5.47 -7.00 1.14
CA ILE A 22 4.62 -7.87 1.97
C ILE A 22 4.78 -7.52 3.46
N LEU A 23 6.02 -7.39 3.95
CA LEU A 23 6.27 -7.06 5.35
C LEU A 23 5.71 -5.67 5.73
N VAL A 24 5.88 -4.67 4.86
CA VAL A 24 5.33 -3.33 5.07
C VAL A 24 3.79 -3.36 5.03
N THR A 25 3.20 -4.13 4.11
CA THR A 25 1.74 -4.30 4.01
C THR A 25 1.19 -4.99 5.26
N PHE A 26 1.86 -6.01 5.77
CA PHE A 26 1.47 -6.66 7.03
C PHE A 26 1.49 -5.67 8.21
N SER A 27 2.54 -4.86 8.31
CA SER A 27 2.62 -3.79 9.32
C SER A 27 1.51 -2.76 9.16
N LEU A 28 1.13 -2.44 7.92
CA LEU A 28 0.01 -1.54 7.61
C LEU A 28 -1.33 -2.11 8.09
N LEU A 29 -1.58 -3.42 7.90
CA LEU A 29 -2.79 -4.08 8.40
C LEU A 29 -2.87 -4.02 9.93
N ILE A 30 -1.76 -4.32 10.62
CA ILE A 30 -1.70 -4.21 12.09
C ILE A 30 -2.01 -2.78 12.53
N LEU A 31 -1.36 -1.79 11.91
CA LEU A 31 -1.57 -0.38 12.26
C LEU A 31 -3.00 0.06 11.96
N GLY A 32 -3.64 -0.43 10.89
CA GLY A 32 -5.06 -0.20 10.60
C GLY A 32 -5.98 -0.73 11.71
N GLY A 33 -5.67 -1.92 12.26
CA GLY A 33 -6.35 -2.44 13.45
C GLY A 33 -6.15 -1.57 14.69
N VAL A 34 -4.95 -1.02 14.88
CA VAL A 34 -4.66 -0.08 15.99
C VAL A 34 -5.47 1.21 15.81
N VAL A 35 -5.51 1.80 14.60
CA VAL A 35 -6.31 2.99 14.29
C VAL A 35 -7.78 2.78 14.71
N HIS A 36 -8.35 1.62 14.38
CA HIS A 36 -9.73 1.30 14.72
C HIS A 36 -9.93 1.11 16.24
N ASN A 37 -9.08 0.32 16.88
CA ASN A 37 -9.22 0.00 18.31
C ASN A 37 -8.94 1.19 19.24
N THR A 38 -8.11 2.13 18.82
CA THR A 38 -7.82 3.35 19.60
C THR A 38 -8.77 4.50 19.30
N GLN A 39 -9.80 4.27 18.47
CA GLN A 39 -10.75 5.29 18.01
C GLN A 39 -10.07 6.50 17.36
N SER A 40 -8.89 6.28 16.76
CA SER A 40 -8.09 7.32 16.10
C SER A 40 -8.49 7.59 14.65
N SER A 41 -9.53 6.90 14.12
CA SER A 41 -9.91 6.90 12.70
C SER A 41 -10.37 8.26 12.15
N LEU A 42 -10.62 9.24 13.01
CA LEU A 42 -11.02 10.62 12.66
C LEU A 42 -10.17 11.66 13.40
N ALA A 43 -8.97 11.30 13.85
CA ALA A 43 -8.04 12.24 14.45
C ALA A 43 -7.54 13.28 13.43
N CYS A 44 -7.53 12.92 12.13
CA CYS A 44 -7.30 13.82 11.02
C CYS A 44 -8.63 14.09 10.30
N PRO A 45 -9.18 15.33 10.34
CA PRO A 45 -10.51 15.62 9.80
C PRO A 45 -10.58 15.70 8.28
N ASP A 46 -9.44 15.79 7.60
CA ASP A 46 -9.27 15.98 6.16
C ASP A 46 -8.43 14.86 5.54
N TRP A 47 -8.48 14.76 4.22
CA TRP A 47 -7.72 13.81 3.42
C TRP A 47 -7.37 14.44 2.07
N PRO A 48 -6.15 14.28 1.52
CA PRO A 48 -5.06 13.41 1.98
C PRO A 48 -4.21 14.00 3.12
N THR A 49 -4.39 15.27 3.46
CA THR A 49 -3.71 16.00 4.52
C THR A 49 -4.27 15.65 5.91
N CYS A 50 -3.70 16.26 6.93
CA CYS A 50 -4.21 16.27 8.30
C CYS A 50 -4.10 17.70 8.85
N TYR A 51 -5.24 18.33 9.13
CA TYR A 51 -5.35 19.75 9.44
C TYR A 51 -4.67 20.63 8.36
N GLY A 52 -4.86 20.30 7.08
CA GLY A 52 -4.31 21.01 5.94
C GLY A 52 -2.80 20.82 5.72
N SER A 53 -2.12 20.00 6.53
CA SER A 53 -0.68 19.75 6.46
C SER A 53 -0.35 18.33 6.05
N PHE A 54 0.71 18.12 5.24
CA PHE A 54 1.31 16.81 4.99
C PHE A 54 2.20 16.34 6.15
N PHE A 55 2.63 17.24 7.01
CA PHE A 55 3.47 16.96 8.19
C PHE A 55 2.84 17.61 9.43
N PRO A 56 1.71 17.07 9.92
CA PRO A 56 1.06 17.58 11.12
C PRO A 56 1.89 17.28 12.37
N LYS A 57 1.52 17.88 13.49
CA LYS A 57 2.12 17.54 14.79
C LYS A 57 1.75 16.10 15.17
N MET A 58 2.73 15.22 15.18
CA MET A 58 2.55 13.76 15.35
C MET A 58 2.37 13.40 16.83
N GLU A 59 1.17 13.64 17.38
CA GLU A 59 0.82 13.38 18.78
C GLU A 59 -0.51 12.63 18.90
N GLY A 60 -0.64 11.77 19.88
CA GLY A 60 -1.89 11.05 20.20
C GLY A 60 -2.48 10.32 19.00
N GLY A 61 -3.79 10.51 18.75
CA GLY A 61 -4.50 9.88 17.64
C GLY A 61 -3.99 10.29 16.26
N ILE A 62 -3.45 11.51 16.11
CA ILE A 62 -2.86 11.98 14.86
C ILE A 62 -1.64 11.15 14.47
N LEU A 63 -0.77 10.81 15.44
CA LEU A 63 0.38 9.94 15.20
C LEU A 63 -0.06 8.58 14.64
N ILE A 64 -1.13 8.01 15.19
CA ILE A 64 -1.64 6.69 14.81
C ILE A 64 -2.29 6.75 13.42
N GLU A 65 -3.24 7.66 13.21
CA GLU A 65 -3.97 7.77 11.94
C GLU A 65 -3.07 8.26 10.80
N HIS A 66 -2.33 9.35 11.00
CA HIS A 66 -1.45 9.88 9.96
C HIS A 66 -0.26 8.95 9.68
N GLY A 67 0.26 8.27 10.70
CA GLY A 67 1.24 7.19 10.56
C GLY A 67 0.74 6.05 9.68
N HIS A 68 -0.52 5.64 9.84
CA HIS A 68 -1.17 4.66 8.96
C HIS A 68 -1.23 5.17 7.50
N ARG A 69 -1.59 6.43 7.27
CA ARG A 69 -1.62 7.04 5.92
C ARG A 69 -0.23 7.09 5.28
N LEU A 70 0.82 7.44 6.03
CA LEU A 70 2.20 7.45 5.54
C LEU A 70 2.68 6.04 5.17
N LEU A 71 2.34 5.04 5.98
CA LEU A 71 2.68 3.65 5.68
C LEU A 71 1.91 3.13 4.46
N ALA A 72 0.64 3.52 4.29
CA ALA A 72 -0.14 3.22 3.08
C ALA A 72 0.47 3.86 1.83
N THR A 73 0.95 5.09 1.93
CA THR A 73 1.68 5.78 0.85
C THR A 73 2.96 5.02 0.46
N LEU A 74 3.70 4.52 1.45
CA LEU A 74 4.88 3.69 1.22
C LEU A 74 4.53 2.39 0.48
N VAL A 75 3.45 1.69 0.89
CA VAL A 75 2.97 0.48 0.18
C VAL A 75 2.61 0.82 -1.27
N GLY A 76 1.91 1.93 -1.51
CA GLY A 76 1.60 2.40 -2.87
C GLY A 76 2.86 2.63 -3.71
N PHE A 77 3.85 3.31 -3.16
CA PHE A 77 5.13 3.57 -3.82
C PHE A 77 5.90 2.26 -4.13
N LEU A 78 5.98 1.34 -3.18
CA LEU A 78 6.62 0.03 -3.37
C LEU A 78 5.91 -0.78 -4.46
N THR A 79 4.58 -0.72 -4.51
CA THR A 79 3.79 -1.42 -5.54
C THR A 79 4.04 -0.83 -6.93
N ILE A 80 4.19 0.50 -7.06
CA ILE A 80 4.60 1.14 -8.31
C ILE A 80 5.99 0.63 -8.73
N LEU A 81 6.95 0.56 -7.81
CA LEU A 81 8.28 0.02 -8.12
C LEU A 81 8.19 -1.44 -8.57
N LEU A 82 7.35 -2.27 -7.94
CA LEU A 82 7.12 -3.66 -8.38
C LEU A 82 6.60 -3.72 -9.82
N VAL A 83 5.63 -2.88 -10.20
CA VAL A 83 5.13 -2.80 -11.58
C VAL A 83 6.26 -2.44 -12.55
N LEU A 84 7.06 -1.41 -12.23
CA LEU A 84 8.15 -0.96 -13.10
C LEU A 84 9.23 -2.04 -13.27
N PHE A 85 9.63 -2.71 -12.18
CA PHE A 85 10.65 -3.77 -12.24
C PHE A 85 10.14 -5.02 -12.97
N THR A 86 8.90 -5.44 -12.71
CA THR A 86 8.31 -6.61 -13.40
C THR A 86 8.09 -6.34 -14.88
N PHE A 87 7.65 -5.12 -15.25
CA PHE A 87 7.53 -4.70 -16.65
C PHE A 87 8.86 -4.73 -17.40
N ASN A 88 9.92 -4.18 -16.80
CA ASN A 88 11.26 -4.20 -17.40
C ASN A 88 11.80 -5.63 -17.61
N ASN A 89 11.47 -6.55 -16.68
CA ASN A 89 11.83 -7.94 -16.81
C ASN A 89 10.97 -8.67 -17.84
N TYR A 90 9.66 -8.40 -17.89
CA TYR A 90 8.74 -8.95 -18.89
C TYR A 90 9.17 -8.59 -20.32
N LYS A 91 9.59 -7.35 -20.59
CA LYS A 91 10.13 -6.94 -21.89
C LYS A 91 11.35 -7.77 -22.35
N LYS A 92 12.09 -8.33 -21.41
CA LYS A 92 13.30 -9.14 -21.69
C LYS A 92 13.02 -10.63 -21.73
N ASN A 93 12.00 -11.10 -21.00
CA ASN A 93 11.66 -12.51 -20.88
C ASN A 93 10.17 -12.66 -20.53
N SER A 94 9.42 -13.32 -21.42
CA SER A 94 7.99 -13.58 -21.24
C SER A 94 7.62 -14.40 -19.99
N ALA A 95 8.59 -15.11 -19.39
CA ALA A 95 8.38 -15.81 -18.12
C ALA A 95 7.94 -14.87 -16.96
N TYR A 96 8.17 -13.55 -17.08
CA TYR A 96 7.73 -12.56 -16.12
C TYR A 96 6.32 -11.99 -16.38
N GLN A 97 5.61 -12.46 -17.39
CA GLN A 97 4.28 -11.95 -17.76
C GLN A 97 3.29 -12.02 -16.59
N SER A 98 3.19 -13.18 -15.92
CA SER A 98 2.29 -13.34 -14.78
C SER A 98 2.64 -12.42 -13.61
N ALA A 99 3.93 -12.26 -13.31
CA ALA A 99 4.39 -11.34 -12.26
C ALA A 99 4.04 -9.88 -12.59
N PHE A 100 4.17 -9.48 -13.86
CA PHE A 100 3.77 -8.15 -14.30
C PHE A 100 2.26 -7.93 -14.17
N HIS A 101 1.42 -8.87 -14.64
CA HIS A 101 -0.03 -8.74 -14.52
C HIS A 101 -0.49 -8.70 -13.06
N LEU A 102 0.08 -9.56 -12.20
CA LEU A 102 -0.24 -9.54 -10.76
C LEU A 102 0.16 -8.21 -10.10
N SER A 103 1.31 -7.64 -10.45
CA SER A 103 1.72 -6.35 -9.91
C SER A 103 0.82 -5.19 -10.38
N CYS A 104 0.29 -5.27 -11.62
CA CYS A 104 -0.71 -4.31 -12.12
C CYS A 104 -2.03 -4.44 -11.35
N VAL A 105 -2.52 -5.66 -11.10
CA VAL A 105 -3.72 -5.89 -10.28
C VAL A 105 -3.51 -5.36 -8.87
N ALA A 106 -2.36 -5.64 -8.25
CA ALA A 106 -2.01 -5.12 -6.94
C ALA A 106 -2.03 -3.58 -6.91
N LEU A 107 -1.51 -2.92 -7.94
CA LEU A 107 -1.53 -1.46 -8.04
C LEU A 107 -2.97 -0.91 -8.11
N VAL A 108 -3.84 -1.52 -8.91
CA VAL A 108 -5.25 -1.13 -8.99
C VAL A 108 -5.93 -1.29 -7.62
N MET A 109 -5.66 -2.39 -6.92
CA MET A 109 -6.21 -2.63 -5.59
C MET A 109 -5.71 -1.61 -4.56
N VAL A 110 -4.43 -1.25 -4.58
CA VAL A 110 -3.86 -0.22 -3.68
C VAL A 110 -4.47 1.16 -3.94
N ILE A 111 -4.69 1.52 -5.20
CA ILE A 111 -5.38 2.77 -5.55
C ILE A 111 -6.82 2.76 -5.01
N ALA A 112 -7.55 1.67 -5.22
CA ALA A 112 -8.91 1.51 -4.68
C ALA A 112 -8.92 1.60 -3.16
N GLN A 113 -7.95 1.01 -2.47
CA GLN A 113 -7.77 1.10 -1.02
C GLN A 113 -7.51 2.54 -0.56
N GLY A 114 -6.67 3.29 -1.25
CA GLY A 114 -6.42 4.70 -0.94
C GLY A 114 -7.70 5.54 -1.04
N ILE A 115 -8.46 5.34 -2.12
CA ILE A 115 -9.75 6.04 -2.34
C ILE A 115 -10.76 5.69 -1.24
N LEU A 116 -10.93 4.39 -0.93
CA LEU A 116 -11.82 3.95 0.15
C LEU A 116 -11.40 4.53 1.50
N GLY A 117 -10.09 4.53 1.80
CA GLY A 117 -9.56 5.15 3.01
C GLY A 117 -9.87 6.65 3.08
N GLY A 118 -9.75 7.39 1.97
CA GLY A 118 -10.16 8.80 1.90
C GLY A 118 -11.66 9.00 2.12
N ILE A 119 -12.49 8.15 1.51
CA ILE A 119 -13.95 8.20 1.65
C ILE A 119 -14.35 7.92 3.12
N THR A 120 -13.70 7.00 3.83
CA THR A 120 -13.99 6.74 5.25
C THR A 120 -13.81 7.99 6.12
N VAL A 121 -12.80 8.81 5.83
CA VAL A 121 -12.54 10.05 6.57
C VAL A 121 -13.55 11.15 6.19
N ILE A 122 -13.72 11.42 4.89
CA ILE A 122 -14.58 12.51 4.39
C ILE A 122 -16.03 12.32 4.83
N TYR A 123 -16.54 11.09 4.79
CA TYR A 123 -17.92 10.76 5.16
C TYR A 123 -18.07 10.25 6.60
N LYS A 124 -17.08 10.45 7.46
CA LYS A 124 -17.11 10.13 8.90
C LYS A 124 -17.46 8.66 9.19
N LEU A 125 -16.70 7.76 8.60
CA LEU A 125 -16.75 6.31 8.83
C LEU A 125 -18.10 5.65 8.46
N PRO A 126 -18.63 5.77 7.23
CA PRO A 126 -19.81 4.99 6.85
C PRO A 126 -19.51 3.50 6.98
N THR A 127 -20.35 2.76 7.69
CA THR A 127 -20.11 1.35 8.03
C THR A 127 -19.80 0.49 6.80
N ILE A 128 -20.56 0.65 5.71
CA ILE A 128 -20.38 -0.10 4.47
C ILE A 128 -19.00 0.18 3.88
N VAL A 129 -18.57 1.45 3.82
CA VAL A 129 -17.27 1.82 3.22
C VAL A 129 -16.12 1.31 4.09
N SER A 130 -16.20 1.48 5.41
CA SER A 130 -15.18 1.03 6.35
C SER A 130 -15.03 -0.50 6.32
N THR A 131 -16.14 -1.24 6.29
CA THR A 131 -16.12 -2.71 6.17
C THR A 131 -15.57 -3.16 4.82
N THR A 132 -15.93 -2.49 3.72
CA THR A 132 -15.39 -2.80 2.38
C THR A 132 -13.90 -2.51 2.31
N HIS A 133 -13.44 -1.40 2.90
CA HIS A 133 -12.01 -1.07 2.97
C HIS A 133 -11.24 -2.16 3.73
N LEU A 134 -11.74 -2.62 4.87
CA LEU A 134 -11.14 -3.71 5.64
C LEU A 134 -11.14 -5.03 4.85
N ALA A 135 -12.28 -5.44 4.29
CA ALA A 135 -12.40 -6.68 3.53
C ALA A 135 -11.46 -6.71 2.32
N LEU A 136 -11.42 -5.61 1.55
CA LEU A 136 -10.54 -5.49 0.39
C LEU A 136 -9.05 -5.49 0.79
N SER A 137 -8.71 -4.93 1.97
CA SER A 137 -7.34 -4.97 2.47
C SER A 137 -6.87 -6.39 2.78
N MET A 138 -7.75 -7.25 3.29
CA MET A 138 -7.47 -8.67 3.52
C MET A 138 -7.31 -9.45 2.20
N VAL A 139 -8.09 -9.11 1.17
CA VAL A 139 -7.95 -9.74 -0.16
C VAL A 139 -6.67 -9.29 -0.85
N PHE A 140 -6.24 -8.04 -0.63
CA PHE A 140 -4.99 -7.51 -1.17
C PHE A 140 -3.77 -8.20 -0.59
N PHE A 141 -3.76 -8.51 0.71
CA PHE A 141 -2.67 -9.19 1.41
C PHE A 141 -2.62 -10.68 1.11
#